data_a38f5783f603ae9ec02af5217703facc
#
_entry.id   a38f5783f603ae9ec02af5217703facc
#
_cell.length_a   1.000
_cell.length_b   1.000
_cell.length_c   1.000
_cell.angle_alpha   90.00
_cell.angle_beta   90.00
_cell.angle_gamma   90.00
#
_symmetry.space_group_name_H-M   'P 1'
#
loop_
_entity.id
_entity.type
_entity.pdbx_description
1 polymer ?
#
loop_
_entity_poly.entity_id
_entity_poly.type
_entity_poly.pdbx_seq_one_letter_code
_entity_poly.pdbx_strand_id
1 'polypeptide(L)'
;MAFRLSAAACGVAIAISFSNVANATSETDAIRSDVVDSAVSGPAIVGAASTYNPFKPGWREGGPETASGERYDPSSWSAAIKTNLRNLFGGVKFRERPKFALVEAKGKKVVVKINDVGPLTPGRIIDFNERTMRHFDPSLQQGVIHDVKVTPLSGDDWTPGPVIEVASASDRCRASHDDEQICI
;
A
#
# COMPACT_ATOMS: atom_id res chain seq x y z
N MET A 1 68.18 -30.44 -39.89
CA MET A 1 67.92 -28.99 -39.61
C MET A 1 66.49 -28.85 -39.07
N ALA A 2 66.39 -28.64 -37.78
CA ALA A 2 65.06 -28.54 -37.13
C ALA A 2 64.94 -27.14 -36.58
N PHE A 3 63.92 -26.38 -37.11
CA PHE A 3 63.54 -25.07 -36.61
C PHE A 3 62.50 -25.23 -35.50
N ARG A 4 62.84 -24.78 -34.31
CA ARG A 4 61.88 -24.61 -33.20
C ARG A 4 61.28 -23.19 -33.25
N LEU A 5 59.98 -23.12 -33.46
CA LEU A 5 59.25 -21.87 -33.20
C LEU A 5 58.76 -21.87 -31.74
N SER A 6 59.21 -20.88 -30.99
CA SER A 6 58.65 -20.53 -29.66
C SER A 6 57.44 -19.64 -29.86
N ALA A 7 56.27 -20.06 -29.41
CA ALA A 7 55.08 -19.21 -29.30
C ALA A 7 54.99 -18.63 -27.90
N ALA A 8 55.11 -17.32 -27.80
CA ALA A 8 54.86 -16.58 -26.55
C ALA A 8 53.36 -16.34 -26.42
N ALA A 9 52.73 -16.93 -25.43
CA ALA A 9 51.35 -16.69 -25.08
C ALA A 9 51.25 -15.44 -24.19
N CYS A 10 50.69 -14.39 -24.73
CA CYS A 10 50.36 -13.15 -23.98
C CYS A 10 48.98 -13.34 -23.31
N GLY A 11 49.00 -13.65 -22.01
CA GLY A 11 47.77 -13.78 -21.24
C GLY A 11 47.19 -12.40 -20.87
N VAL A 12 46.07 -12.02 -21.45
CA VAL A 12 45.30 -10.86 -21.03
C VAL A 12 44.41 -11.30 -19.88
N ALA A 13 44.73 -10.86 -18.67
CA ALA A 13 43.83 -11.03 -17.51
C ALA A 13 42.71 -9.99 -17.59
N ILE A 14 41.50 -10.45 -17.89
CA ILE A 14 40.30 -9.62 -17.79
C ILE A 14 39.86 -9.63 -16.33
N ALA A 15 40.08 -8.52 -15.64
CA ALA A 15 39.51 -8.31 -14.31
C ALA A 15 38.01 -8.00 -14.47
N ILE A 16 37.18 -8.97 -14.15
CA ILE A 16 35.74 -8.77 -14.07
C ILE A 16 35.44 -8.08 -12.72
N SER A 17 35.24 -6.79 -12.76
CA SER A 17 34.73 -6.04 -11.61
C SER A 17 33.27 -6.41 -11.41
N PHE A 18 32.96 -7.22 -10.39
CA PHE A 18 31.61 -7.39 -9.90
C PHE A 18 31.18 -6.08 -9.21
N SER A 19 30.49 -5.24 -9.94
CA SER A 19 29.73 -4.15 -9.34
C SER A 19 28.64 -4.78 -8.48
N ASN A 20 28.73 -4.61 -7.16
CA ASN A 20 27.63 -4.84 -6.25
C ASN A 20 26.46 -3.96 -6.70
N VAL A 21 25.51 -4.55 -7.42
CA VAL A 21 24.17 -3.97 -7.56
C VAL A 21 23.54 -4.13 -6.19
N ALA A 22 23.72 -3.10 -5.36
CA ALA A 22 22.87 -2.95 -4.17
C ALA A 22 21.44 -3.00 -4.66
N ASN A 23 20.67 -3.98 -4.17
CA ASN A 23 19.23 -4.02 -4.31
C ASN A 23 18.69 -2.70 -3.74
N ALA A 24 18.49 -1.73 -4.59
CA ALA A 24 17.58 -0.64 -4.34
C ALA A 24 16.18 -1.28 -4.31
N THR A 25 15.75 -1.72 -3.13
CA THR A 25 14.34 -1.95 -2.85
C THR A 25 13.64 -0.65 -3.19
N SER A 26 12.83 -0.69 -4.24
CA SER A 26 12.25 0.48 -4.86
C SER A 26 11.41 1.26 -3.84
N GLU A 27 11.86 2.44 -3.47
CA GLU A 27 11.07 3.49 -2.82
C GLU A 27 9.86 3.95 -3.66
N THR A 28 9.68 3.35 -4.86
CA THR A 28 8.72 3.78 -5.87
C THR A 28 7.27 3.36 -5.60
N ASP A 29 6.99 2.53 -4.60
CA ASP A 29 5.62 2.08 -4.32
C ASP A 29 4.93 2.82 -3.16
N ALA A 30 5.60 3.75 -2.50
CA ALA A 30 5.01 4.50 -1.39
C ALA A 30 4.45 5.84 -1.87
N ILE A 31 3.20 6.13 -1.48
CA ILE A 31 2.48 7.34 -1.85
C ILE A 31 2.87 8.47 -0.88
N ARG A 32 3.07 9.67 -1.40
CA ARG A 32 3.41 10.84 -0.58
C ARG A 32 2.18 11.36 0.14
N SER A 33 2.32 11.71 1.42
CA SER A 33 1.23 12.19 2.26
C SER A 33 0.61 13.49 1.75
N ASP A 34 1.41 14.44 1.25
CA ASP A 34 0.92 15.72 0.73
C ASP A 34 -0.01 15.55 -0.48
N VAL A 35 0.25 14.56 -1.34
CA VAL A 35 -0.62 14.21 -2.47
C VAL A 35 -1.95 13.63 -1.98
N VAL A 36 -1.91 12.74 -0.98
CA VAL A 36 -3.11 12.12 -0.42
C VAL A 36 -3.98 13.15 0.30
N ASP A 37 -3.38 14.01 1.13
CA ASP A 37 -4.10 15.02 1.90
C ASP A 37 -4.82 16.03 0.99
N SER A 38 -4.24 16.36 -0.17
CA SER A 38 -4.89 17.24 -1.17
C SER A 38 -6.07 16.58 -1.89
N ALA A 39 -6.17 15.27 -1.87
CA ALA A 39 -7.20 14.50 -2.57
C ALA A 39 -8.36 14.04 -1.67
N VAL A 40 -8.35 14.37 -0.39
CA VAL A 40 -9.47 14.09 0.52
C VAL A 40 -10.75 14.71 -0.02
N SER A 41 -11.81 13.89 -0.21
CA SER A 41 -13.04 14.32 -0.88
C SER A 41 -14.30 14.25 -0.02
N GLY A 42 -14.20 13.81 1.22
CA GLY A 42 -15.36 13.66 2.12
C GLY A 42 -14.97 13.56 3.59
N PRO A 43 -15.97 13.45 4.47
CA PRO A 43 -15.74 13.33 5.89
C PRO A 43 -15.05 12.01 6.23
N ALA A 44 -14.12 12.04 7.18
CA ALA A 44 -13.55 10.86 7.76
C ALA A 44 -14.60 10.12 8.62
N ILE A 45 -14.56 8.80 8.55
CA ILE A 45 -15.36 7.90 9.38
C ILE A 45 -14.43 7.17 10.33
N VAL A 46 -14.80 7.06 11.60
CA VAL A 46 -14.03 6.34 12.60
C VAL A 46 -14.80 5.13 13.09
N GLY A 47 -14.12 4.01 13.22
CA GLY A 47 -14.70 2.76 13.72
C GLY A 47 -13.68 1.64 13.78
N ALA A 48 -14.15 0.41 13.81
CA ALA A 48 -13.27 -0.76 13.76
C ALA A 48 -13.14 -1.31 12.34
N ALA A 49 -11.97 -1.90 12.06
CA ALA A 49 -11.73 -2.72 10.88
C ALA A 49 -11.59 -4.19 11.25
N SER A 50 -12.07 -5.07 10.40
CA SER A 50 -11.79 -6.51 10.46
C SER A 50 -11.13 -6.97 9.15
N THR A 51 -10.93 -8.27 9.04
CA THR A 51 -10.41 -8.87 7.80
C THR A 51 -11.34 -9.98 7.34
N TYR A 52 -11.45 -10.14 6.04
CA TYR A 52 -12.16 -11.25 5.42
C TYR A 52 -11.30 -11.97 4.39
N ASN A 53 -11.59 -13.23 4.17
CA ASN A 53 -11.03 -14.01 3.08
C ASN A 53 -12.04 -15.09 2.68
N PRO A 54 -12.68 -14.97 1.50
CA PRO A 54 -13.73 -15.89 1.03
C PRO A 54 -13.20 -17.30 0.72
N PHE A 55 -11.88 -17.49 0.69
CA PHE A 55 -11.25 -18.80 0.46
C PHE A 55 -10.92 -19.56 1.75
N LYS A 56 -11.10 -18.95 2.92
CA LYS A 56 -10.84 -19.64 4.21
C LYS A 56 -11.92 -20.67 4.49
N PRO A 57 -11.55 -21.87 4.98
CA PRO A 57 -12.53 -22.87 5.41
C PRO A 57 -13.50 -22.31 6.44
N GLY A 58 -14.79 -22.58 6.28
CA GLY A 58 -15.85 -22.10 7.19
C GLY A 58 -16.38 -20.69 6.90
N TRP A 59 -15.81 -19.97 5.96
CA TRP A 59 -16.38 -18.72 5.48
C TRP A 59 -17.71 -18.99 4.75
N ARG A 60 -18.79 -18.35 5.19
CA ARG A 60 -20.15 -18.62 4.69
C ARG A 60 -20.78 -17.44 3.96
N GLU A 61 -20.16 -16.28 3.99
CA GLU A 61 -20.70 -15.05 3.43
C GLU A 61 -19.88 -14.59 2.23
N GLY A 62 -20.58 -14.25 1.15
CA GLY A 62 -19.97 -13.78 -0.09
C GLY A 62 -19.29 -14.89 -0.90
N GLY A 63 -19.01 -14.57 -2.14
CA GLY A 63 -18.22 -15.39 -3.05
C GLY A 63 -16.84 -14.80 -3.27
N PRO A 64 -16.06 -15.39 -4.18
CA PRO A 64 -14.77 -14.84 -4.59
C PRO A 64 -14.87 -13.56 -5.43
N GLU A 65 -16.07 -13.19 -5.87
CA GLU A 65 -16.31 -11.95 -6.62
C GLU A 65 -16.73 -10.83 -5.68
N THR A 66 -16.09 -9.69 -5.81
CA THR A 66 -16.40 -8.49 -5.05
C THR A 66 -17.55 -7.69 -5.68
N ALA A 67 -18.11 -6.73 -4.97
CA ALA A 67 -19.20 -5.88 -5.49
C ALA A 67 -18.80 -5.10 -6.76
N SER A 68 -17.52 -4.82 -6.99
CA SER A 68 -17.02 -4.22 -8.22
C SER A 68 -16.94 -5.20 -9.39
N GLY A 69 -17.09 -6.51 -9.15
CA GLY A 69 -16.92 -7.57 -10.14
C GLY A 69 -15.49 -8.06 -10.31
N GLU A 70 -14.59 -7.59 -9.48
CA GLU A 70 -13.24 -8.11 -9.41
C GLU A 70 -13.20 -9.38 -8.58
N ARG A 71 -12.29 -10.29 -8.91
CA ARG A 71 -12.04 -11.44 -8.05
C ARG A 71 -11.27 -10.98 -6.82
N TYR A 72 -11.63 -11.50 -5.64
CA TYR A 72 -10.88 -11.26 -4.41
C TYR A 72 -9.42 -11.69 -4.58
N ASP A 73 -8.51 -10.79 -4.26
CA ASP A 73 -7.06 -11.03 -4.27
C ASP A 73 -6.48 -10.70 -2.88
N PRO A 74 -6.03 -11.70 -2.11
CA PRO A 74 -5.46 -11.48 -0.78
C PRO A 74 -4.18 -10.64 -0.80
N SER A 75 -3.52 -10.51 -1.95
CA SER A 75 -2.29 -9.74 -2.13
C SER A 75 -2.51 -8.28 -2.53
N SER A 76 -3.75 -7.89 -2.82
CA SER A 76 -4.09 -6.51 -3.20
C SER A 76 -4.27 -5.59 -1.99
N TRP A 77 -4.10 -4.28 -2.20
CA TRP A 77 -4.45 -3.24 -1.22
C TRP A 77 -5.91 -2.85 -1.41
N SER A 78 -6.83 -3.69 -0.91
CA SER A 78 -8.26 -3.49 -1.07
C SER A 78 -9.04 -3.75 0.19
N ALA A 79 -10.31 -3.32 0.18
CA ALA A 79 -11.21 -3.49 1.32
C ALA A 79 -12.68 -3.48 0.88
N ALA A 80 -13.54 -4.09 1.72
CA ALA A 80 -14.97 -3.96 1.69
C ALA A 80 -15.43 -2.86 2.65
N ILE A 81 -16.28 -1.94 2.18
CA ILE A 81 -16.88 -0.92 3.05
C ILE A 81 -18.24 -1.41 3.56
N LYS A 82 -18.64 -0.98 4.75
CA LYS A 82 -19.95 -1.30 5.31
C LYS A 82 -21.10 -0.79 4.40
N THR A 83 -22.11 -1.63 4.19
CA THR A 83 -23.19 -1.37 3.23
C THR A 83 -23.84 0.01 3.36
N ASN A 84 -24.11 0.48 4.58
CA ASN A 84 -24.73 1.79 4.80
C ASN A 84 -23.76 2.98 4.57
N LEU A 85 -22.46 2.73 4.47
CA LEU A 85 -21.44 3.74 4.15
C LEU A 85 -21.11 3.80 2.66
N ARG A 86 -21.63 2.86 1.87
CA ARG A 86 -21.34 2.71 0.43
C ARG A 86 -21.42 4.03 -0.35
N ASN A 87 -22.45 4.82 -0.10
CA ASN A 87 -22.66 6.07 -0.84
C ASN A 87 -21.62 7.15 -0.54
N LEU A 88 -21.01 7.15 0.64
CA LEU A 88 -19.92 8.06 0.98
C LEU A 88 -18.65 7.79 0.16
N PHE A 89 -18.52 6.55 -0.34
CA PHE A 89 -17.42 6.14 -1.22
C PHE A 89 -17.85 6.06 -2.69
N GLY A 90 -18.85 6.86 -3.09
CA GLY A 90 -19.30 6.97 -4.49
C GLY A 90 -20.05 5.74 -5.01
N GLY A 91 -20.61 4.89 -4.12
CA GLY A 91 -21.48 3.80 -4.48
C GLY A 91 -20.80 2.67 -5.24
N VAL A 92 -19.89 1.95 -4.62
CA VAL A 92 -19.19 0.78 -5.22
C VAL A 92 -20.18 -0.13 -5.94
N LYS A 93 -20.05 -0.26 -7.26
CA LYS A 93 -20.93 -1.07 -8.11
C LYS A 93 -20.12 -1.86 -9.14
N PHE A 94 -20.78 -2.82 -9.73
CA PHE A 94 -20.22 -3.70 -10.74
C PHE A 94 -19.71 -2.90 -11.95
N ARG A 95 -18.42 -3.07 -12.30
CA ARG A 95 -17.75 -2.43 -13.43
C ARG A 95 -17.79 -0.90 -13.46
N GLU A 96 -18.00 -0.27 -12.33
CA GLU A 96 -17.80 1.19 -12.20
C GLU A 96 -16.32 1.54 -12.03
N ARG A 97 -16.04 2.85 -12.10
CA ARG A 97 -14.71 3.37 -11.82
C ARG A 97 -14.26 3.01 -10.42
N PRO A 98 -12.98 2.69 -10.22
CA PRO A 98 -12.43 2.40 -8.90
C PRO A 98 -12.72 3.51 -7.89
N LYS A 99 -12.91 3.14 -6.64
CA LYS A 99 -13.05 4.05 -5.51
C LYS A 99 -11.88 3.81 -4.56
N PHE A 100 -11.39 4.88 -3.97
CA PHE A 100 -10.23 4.80 -3.09
C PHE A 100 -10.48 5.52 -1.78
N ALA A 101 -9.77 5.09 -0.75
CA ALA A 101 -9.82 5.68 0.57
C ALA A 101 -8.44 5.72 1.21
N LEU A 102 -8.17 6.77 1.97
CA LEU A 102 -7.09 6.80 2.93
C LEU A 102 -7.54 6.08 4.19
N VAL A 103 -6.77 5.13 4.65
CA VAL A 103 -6.97 4.42 5.92
C VAL A 103 -5.82 4.76 6.85
N GLU A 104 -6.16 5.19 8.06
CA GLU A 104 -5.22 5.55 9.11
C GLU A 104 -5.52 4.73 10.36
N ALA A 105 -4.52 4.04 10.89
CA ALA A 105 -4.59 3.30 12.15
C ALA A 105 -3.18 3.03 12.69
N LYS A 106 -3.02 2.94 14.01
CA LYS A 106 -1.75 2.57 14.66
C LYS A 106 -0.54 3.38 14.16
N GLY A 107 -0.72 4.67 13.88
CA GLY A 107 0.34 5.54 13.36
C GLY A 107 0.78 5.25 11.93
N LYS A 108 0.04 4.43 11.19
CA LYS A 108 0.32 4.09 9.79
C LYS A 108 -0.81 4.58 8.90
N LYS A 109 -0.47 4.85 7.64
CA LYS A 109 -1.41 5.28 6.59
C LYS A 109 -1.27 4.38 5.37
N VAL A 110 -2.40 4.09 4.71
CA VAL A 110 -2.43 3.31 3.46
C VAL A 110 -3.57 3.79 2.57
N VAL A 111 -3.33 3.91 1.28
CA VAL A 111 -4.41 4.07 0.29
C VAL A 111 -4.91 2.69 -0.09
N VAL A 112 -6.21 2.47 0.02
CA VAL A 112 -6.85 1.21 -0.36
C VAL A 112 -7.89 1.42 -1.45
N LYS A 113 -8.05 0.42 -2.29
CA LYS A 113 -9.16 0.34 -3.24
C LYS A 113 -10.40 -0.18 -2.51
N ILE A 114 -11.50 0.54 -2.58
CA ILE A 114 -12.79 0.08 -2.08
C ILE A 114 -13.50 -0.63 -3.23
N ASN A 115 -13.42 -1.94 -3.25
CA ASN A 115 -13.95 -2.78 -4.33
C ASN A 115 -15.07 -3.71 -3.88
N ASP A 116 -15.39 -3.73 -2.59
CA ASP A 116 -16.43 -4.59 -2.07
C ASP A 116 -17.31 -3.87 -1.04
N VAL A 117 -18.44 -4.48 -0.72
CA VAL A 117 -19.45 -3.96 0.20
C VAL A 117 -20.02 -5.12 1.01
N GLY A 118 -20.10 -4.98 2.33
CA GLY A 118 -20.62 -6.03 3.19
C GLY A 118 -21.44 -5.55 4.37
N PRO A 119 -22.35 -6.39 4.92
CA PRO A 119 -23.14 -6.11 6.10
C PRO A 119 -22.31 -6.33 7.37
N LEU A 120 -21.31 -5.50 7.59
CA LEU A 120 -20.36 -5.67 8.68
C LEU A 120 -21.03 -5.61 10.06
N THR A 121 -20.45 -6.34 11.01
CA THR A 121 -20.85 -6.33 12.43
C THR A 121 -20.96 -4.90 12.97
N PRO A 122 -21.87 -4.59 13.87
CA PRO A 122 -21.95 -3.28 14.53
C PRO A 122 -20.60 -2.82 15.08
N GLY A 123 -20.27 -1.54 14.85
CA GLY A 123 -18.97 -0.95 15.20
C GLY A 123 -17.88 -1.12 14.15
N ARG A 124 -17.94 -2.11 13.27
CA ARG A 124 -17.04 -2.25 12.12
C ARG A 124 -17.52 -1.38 10.98
N ILE A 125 -16.58 -0.71 10.33
CA ILE A 125 -16.84 0.19 9.19
C ILE A 125 -16.23 -0.30 7.90
N ILE A 126 -15.17 -1.12 7.99
CA ILE A 126 -14.39 -1.61 6.86
C ILE A 126 -13.85 -3.02 7.15
N ASP A 127 -13.81 -3.87 6.14
CA ASP A 127 -13.14 -5.17 6.17
C ASP A 127 -11.96 -5.16 5.20
N PHE A 128 -10.77 -5.34 5.72
CA PHE A 128 -9.54 -5.38 4.95
C PHE A 128 -9.33 -6.76 4.30
N ASN A 129 -8.76 -6.78 3.09
CA ASN A 129 -8.15 -8.00 2.62
C ASN A 129 -6.86 -8.31 3.42
N GLU A 130 -6.27 -9.48 3.20
CA GLU A 130 -5.14 -9.92 4.04
C GLU A 130 -3.92 -9.01 3.95
N ARG A 131 -3.55 -8.51 2.77
CA ARG A 131 -2.42 -7.59 2.60
C ARG A 131 -2.62 -6.30 3.38
N THR A 132 -3.79 -5.69 3.25
CA THR A 132 -4.13 -4.46 3.97
C THR A 132 -4.12 -4.69 5.48
N MET A 133 -4.69 -5.80 5.95
CA MET A 133 -4.68 -6.13 7.38
C MET A 133 -3.26 -6.34 7.91
N ARG A 134 -2.39 -7.04 7.17
CA ARG A 134 -0.98 -7.27 7.55
C ARG A 134 -0.17 -5.99 7.68
N HIS A 135 -0.55 -4.92 7.01
CA HIS A 135 0.10 -3.63 7.17
C HIS A 135 -0.05 -3.10 8.61
N PHE A 136 -1.22 -3.30 9.21
CA PHE A 136 -1.54 -2.86 10.57
C PHE A 136 -1.29 -3.93 11.63
N ASP A 137 -1.51 -5.19 11.30
CA ASP A 137 -1.30 -6.38 12.15
C ASP A 137 -0.57 -7.47 11.34
N PRO A 138 0.78 -7.48 11.32
CA PRO A 138 1.56 -8.44 10.55
C PRO A 138 1.25 -9.91 10.88
N SER A 139 0.86 -10.19 12.12
CA SER A 139 0.55 -11.54 12.59
C SER A 139 -0.85 -12.02 12.20
N LEU A 140 -1.76 -11.13 11.86
CA LEU A 140 -3.20 -11.37 11.69
C LEU A 140 -3.89 -11.96 12.95
N GLN A 141 -3.30 -11.83 14.12
CA GLN A 141 -3.82 -12.43 15.36
C GLN A 141 -4.91 -11.58 15.99
N GLN A 142 -4.88 -10.26 15.82
CA GLN A 142 -5.87 -9.38 16.41
C GLN A 142 -7.25 -9.53 15.76
N GLY A 143 -7.30 -9.82 14.47
CA GLY A 143 -8.55 -10.01 13.71
C GLY A 143 -9.43 -8.76 13.59
N VAL A 144 -9.36 -7.85 14.58
CA VAL A 144 -10.07 -6.56 14.62
C VAL A 144 -9.11 -5.48 15.07
N ILE A 145 -9.12 -4.34 14.35
CA ILE A 145 -8.37 -3.14 14.70
C ILE A 145 -9.37 -2.05 15.05
N HIS A 146 -9.20 -1.42 16.21
CA HIS A 146 -10.02 -0.30 16.67
C HIS A 146 -9.43 1.05 16.25
N ASP A 147 -10.24 2.09 16.33
CA ASP A 147 -9.85 3.49 16.07
C ASP A 147 -9.26 3.68 14.66
N VAL A 148 -9.83 2.94 13.70
CA VAL A 148 -9.50 3.08 12.30
C VAL A 148 -10.25 4.27 11.72
N LYS A 149 -9.51 5.20 11.12
CA LYS A 149 -10.06 6.34 10.40
C LYS A 149 -10.00 6.05 8.91
N VAL A 150 -11.14 6.21 8.22
CA VAL A 150 -11.27 5.98 6.77
C VAL A 150 -11.81 7.24 6.13
N THR A 151 -11.09 7.76 5.15
CA THR A 151 -11.43 9.01 4.47
C THR A 151 -11.53 8.77 2.97
N PRO A 152 -12.65 9.11 2.30
CA PRO A 152 -12.76 9.00 0.85
C PRO A 152 -11.75 9.87 0.12
N LEU A 153 -11.20 9.37 -0.98
CA LEU A 153 -10.32 10.11 -1.88
C LEU A 153 -11.04 10.43 -3.19
N SER A 154 -10.75 11.60 -3.75
CA SER A 154 -11.14 11.97 -5.11
C SER A 154 -10.23 11.30 -6.13
N GLY A 155 -10.71 11.16 -7.38
CA GLY A 155 -9.98 10.49 -8.45
C GLY A 155 -10.19 8.97 -8.46
N ASP A 156 -9.81 8.36 -9.58
CA ASP A 156 -10.01 6.93 -9.86
C ASP A 156 -8.75 6.22 -10.39
N ASP A 157 -7.60 6.90 -10.34
CA ASP A 157 -6.31 6.46 -10.88
C ASP A 157 -5.22 6.26 -9.81
N TRP A 158 -5.61 6.11 -8.54
CA TRP A 158 -4.67 5.85 -7.46
C TRP A 158 -3.99 4.48 -7.60
N THR A 159 -2.70 4.45 -7.30
CA THR A 159 -1.98 3.19 -7.02
C THR A 159 -2.12 2.88 -5.53
N PRO A 160 -2.88 1.85 -5.11
CA PRO A 160 -3.06 1.54 -3.70
C PRO A 160 -1.76 1.06 -3.05
N GLY A 161 -1.51 1.50 -1.81
CA GLY A 161 -0.30 1.13 -1.09
C GLY A 161 -0.04 2.00 0.14
N PRO A 162 1.07 1.74 0.87
CA PRO A 162 1.48 2.53 2.02
C PRO A 162 1.72 4.01 1.66
N VAL A 163 1.37 4.90 2.60
CA VAL A 163 1.66 6.33 2.50
C VAL A 163 2.87 6.65 3.36
N ILE A 164 3.84 7.36 2.78
CA ILE A 164 5.00 7.88 3.51
C ILE A 164 4.79 9.36 3.86
N GLU A 165 5.14 9.72 5.06
CA GLU A 165 5.22 11.13 5.43
C GLU A 165 6.48 11.73 4.82
N VAL A 166 6.31 12.72 4.00
CA VAL A 166 7.43 13.51 3.50
C VAL A 166 7.69 14.62 4.49
N ALA A 167 8.86 14.61 5.13
CA ALA A 167 9.27 15.69 6.00
C ALA A 167 9.12 17.02 5.26
N SER A 168 8.37 17.95 5.82
CA SER A 168 8.20 19.27 5.23
C SER A 168 9.53 19.98 5.11
N ALA A 169 9.64 20.95 4.20
CA ALA A 169 10.86 21.75 4.08
C ALA A 169 11.22 22.44 5.40
N SER A 170 10.21 22.79 6.22
CA SER A 170 10.38 23.35 7.56
C SER A 170 11.00 22.38 8.58
N ASP A 171 10.70 21.08 8.47
CA ASP A 171 11.26 20.06 9.37
C ASP A 171 12.71 19.75 9.00
N ARG A 172 13.07 19.87 7.71
CA ARG A 172 14.45 19.74 7.24
C ARG A 172 15.34 20.87 7.71
N CYS A 173 14.82 22.10 7.81
CA CYS A 173 15.56 23.24 8.35
C CYS A 173 15.77 23.16 9.87
N ARG A 174 14.93 22.44 10.62
CA ARG A 174 15.04 22.28 12.07
C ARG A 174 16.10 21.25 12.48
N ALA A 175 16.26 20.19 11.67
CA ALA A 175 17.26 19.15 11.92
C ALA A 175 18.70 19.59 11.64
N SER A 176 18.90 20.70 10.90
CA SER A 176 20.23 21.22 10.55
C SER A 176 20.73 22.32 11.50
N HIS A 177 20.08 22.55 12.66
CA HIS A 177 20.44 23.65 13.55
C HIS A 177 21.63 23.33 14.49
N ASP A 178 22.18 22.11 14.45
CA ASP A 178 23.40 21.77 15.19
C ASP A 178 24.70 21.80 14.34
N ASP A 179 24.60 22.04 13.03
CA ASP A 179 25.75 22.28 12.16
C ASP A 179 25.40 23.33 11.09
N GLU A 180 25.97 24.52 11.28
CA GLU A 180 26.17 25.64 10.35
C GLU A 180 25.31 25.74 9.09
N GLN A 181 24.34 26.61 9.20
CA GLN A 181 23.56 27.40 8.23
C GLN A 181 23.96 27.29 6.75
N ILE A 182 23.20 26.54 5.94
CA ILE A 182 23.00 26.85 4.52
C ILE A 182 21.57 26.39 4.14
N CYS A 183 20.60 27.33 4.16
CA CYS A 183 19.37 27.22 3.40
C CYS A 183 19.55 28.04 2.11
N ILE A 184 19.62 27.37 0.96
CA ILE A 184 19.51 28.00 -0.37
C ILE A 184 18.13 27.63 -0.92
#